data_d8700c3a42b17fafeb40aab68bd63795
#
_entry.id   d8700c3a42b17fafeb40aab68bd63795
#
_cell.length_a   1.000
_cell.length_b   1.000
_cell.length_c   1.000
_cell.angle_alpha   90.00
_cell.angle_beta   90.00
_cell.angle_gamma   90.00
#
_symmetry.space_group_name_H-M   'P 1'
#
loop_
_entity.id
_entity.type
_entity.pdbx_description
1 polymer ?
#
loop_
_entity_poly.entity_id
_entity_poly.type
_entity_poly.pdbx_seq_one_letter_code
_entity_poly.pdbx_strand_id
1 'polypeptide(L)'
;MPNIKLTLQYDGTRYLGWTRPAADGYAKTISYRISSVLQKMTGEDITLFAGAKTAPGVHALCQTVNFHTESPFSDTYFLSKLNEYLPKDIHILSSEIVSDRFRSDLNAVSRTYLYRICTAPVQNIFTRAYTANIPEIISESEVAAIRKAADSLVGVHDFRSLSGVKKKKGTVKEIFDISVSHSKETENDSFSLLTIKICAN
;
A
#
# COMPACT_ATOMS: atom_id res chain seq x y z
N MET A 1 -20.42 18.27 7.85
CA MET A 1 -20.01 16.95 8.41
C MET A 1 -18.49 16.97 8.59
N PRO A 2 -17.97 16.69 9.79
CA PRO A 2 -16.53 16.54 9.95
C PRO A 2 -15.97 15.51 8.98
N ASN A 3 -14.83 15.84 8.38
CA ASN A 3 -14.08 14.95 7.50
C ASN A 3 -12.83 14.47 8.25
N ILE A 4 -12.75 13.19 8.52
CA ILE A 4 -11.68 12.56 9.29
C ILE A 4 -10.71 11.89 8.32
N LYS A 5 -9.45 12.30 8.37
CA LYS A 5 -8.37 11.65 7.63
C LYS A 5 -7.63 10.70 8.57
N LEU A 6 -7.44 9.47 8.13
CA LEU A 6 -6.65 8.46 8.80
C LEU A 6 -5.40 8.15 7.98
N THR A 7 -4.29 7.98 8.67
CA THR A 7 -3.10 7.30 8.14
C THR A 7 -3.01 5.94 8.80
N LEU A 8 -2.83 4.88 8.03
CA LEU A 8 -2.86 3.52 8.55
C LEU A 8 -1.84 2.61 7.86
N GLN A 9 -1.50 1.55 8.57
CA GLN A 9 -0.69 0.44 8.05
C GLN A 9 -1.47 -0.87 8.17
N TYR A 10 -1.16 -1.84 7.30
CA TYR A 10 -1.74 -3.18 7.39
C TYR A 10 -0.88 -4.25 6.74
N ASP A 11 -0.97 -5.45 7.32
CA ASP A 11 -0.52 -6.68 6.69
C ASP A 11 -1.65 -7.23 5.80
N GLY A 12 -1.43 -7.19 4.48
CA GLY A 12 -2.42 -7.62 3.48
C GLY A 12 -2.51 -9.13 3.27
N THR A 13 -1.65 -9.94 3.90
CA THR A 13 -1.51 -11.40 3.63
C THR A 13 -2.85 -12.14 3.63
N ARG A 14 -3.73 -11.81 4.58
CA ARG A 14 -5.03 -12.50 4.75
C ARG A 14 -6.19 -11.83 4.04
N TYR A 15 -5.94 -10.72 3.32
CA TYR A 15 -6.98 -9.90 2.72
C TYR A 15 -7.03 -10.00 1.20
N LEU A 16 -8.23 -9.86 0.66
CA LEU A 16 -8.49 -9.82 -0.77
C LEU A 16 -8.28 -8.42 -1.37
N GLY A 17 -7.36 -7.65 -0.77
CA GLY A 17 -7.01 -6.28 -1.14
C GLY A 17 -7.82 -5.22 -0.39
N TRP A 18 -7.75 -3.98 -0.87
CA TRP A 18 -8.46 -2.86 -0.26
C TRP A 18 -9.97 -3.00 -0.33
N THR A 19 -10.52 -3.30 -1.52
CA THR A 19 -11.96 -3.50 -1.74
C THR A 19 -12.23 -4.49 -2.87
N ARG A 20 -13.41 -5.13 -2.83
CA ARG A 20 -13.93 -6.00 -3.88
C ARG A 20 -15.46 -5.84 -3.98
N PRO A 21 -16.08 -6.23 -5.12
CA PRO A 21 -17.52 -6.38 -5.20
C PRO A 21 -18.05 -7.32 -4.11
N ALA A 22 -19.27 -7.12 -3.65
CA ALA A 22 -19.86 -7.89 -2.56
C ALA A 22 -19.89 -9.41 -2.86
N ALA A 23 -20.18 -9.79 -4.12
CA ALA A 23 -20.19 -11.17 -4.59
C ALA A 23 -18.81 -11.87 -4.53
N ASP A 24 -17.72 -11.10 -4.54
CA ASP A 24 -16.34 -11.59 -4.66
C ASP A 24 -15.59 -11.64 -3.31
N GLY A 25 -16.30 -11.60 -2.19
CA GLY A 25 -15.71 -11.70 -0.87
C GLY A 25 -15.33 -10.34 -0.26
N TYR A 26 -16.17 -9.33 -0.42
CA TYR A 26 -16.02 -7.98 0.17
C TYR A 26 -15.69 -8.01 1.67
N ALA A 27 -16.32 -8.89 2.44
CA ALA A 27 -16.07 -9.05 3.88
C ALA A 27 -14.63 -9.44 4.25
N LYS A 28 -13.82 -9.89 3.28
CA LYS A 28 -12.40 -10.21 3.45
C LYS A 28 -11.48 -9.08 2.96
N THR A 29 -11.95 -7.85 2.92
CA THR A 29 -11.17 -6.68 2.47
C THR A 29 -10.80 -5.77 3.63
N ILE A 30 -9.74 -4.98 3.45
CA ILE A 30 -9.29 -3.99 4.45
C ILE A 30 -10.37 -2.94 4.68
N SER A 31 -10.96 -2.40 3.59
CA SER A 31 -11.99 -1.37 3.69
C SER A 31 -13.22 -1.85 4.48
N TYR A 32 -13.66 -3.08 4.27
CA TYR A 32 -14.78 -3.65 5.03
C TYR A 32 -14.47 -3.74 6.52
N ARG A 33 -13.27 -4.16 6.90
CA ARG A 33 -12.89 -4.25 8.33
C ARG A 33 -12.97 -2.89 9.01
N ILE A 34 -12.45 -1.86 8.35
CA ILE A 34 -12.47 -0.51 8.89
C ILE A 34 -13.90 0.04 8.92
N SER A 35 -14.65 -0.03 7.81
CA SER A 35 -16.01 0.50 7.75
C SER A 35 -16.95 -0.19 8.72
N SER A 36 -16.83 -1.52 8.91
CA SER A 36 -17.67 -2.25 9.87
C SER A 36 -17.39 -1.87 11.33
N VAL A 37 -16.15 -1.53 11.69
CA VAL A 37 -15.84 -1.01 13.02
C VAL A 37 -16.38 0.42 13.17
N LEU A 38 -16.17 1.28 12.17
CA LEU A 38 -16.72 2.65 12.18
C LEU A 38 -18.25 2.63 12.31
N GLN A 39 -18.95 1.79 11.55
CA GLN A 39 -20.39 1.64 11.63
C GLN A 39 -20.86 1.25 13.04
N LYS A 40 -20.15 0.31 13.70
CA LYS A 40 -20.47 -0.07 15.09
C LYS A 40 -20.23 1.05 16.09
N MET A 41 -19.22 1.90 15.84
CA MET A 41 -18.87 3.02 16.71
C MET A 41 -19.83 4.18 16.58
N THR A 42 -20.24 4.50 15.35
CA THR A 42 -21.00 5.74 15.03
C THR A 42 -22.49 5.48 14.76
N GLY A 43 -22.85 4.25 14.41
CA GLY A 43 -24.20 3.92 13.91
C GLY A 43 -24.44 4.32 12.44
N GLU A 44 -23.42 4.89 11.77
CA GLU A 44 -23.53 5.43 10.41
C GLU A 44 -22.99 4.44 9.36
N ASP A 45 -23.56 4.46 8.16
CA ASP A 45 -22.99 3.76 7.00
C ASP A 45 -21.89 4.63 6.37
N ILE A 46 -20.65 4.34 6.73
CA ILE A 46 -19.49 5.16 6.39
C ILE A 46 -18.82 4.71 5.10
N THR A 47 -18.71 5.65 4.16
CA THR A 47 -17.94 5.46 2.92
C THR A 47 -16.50 5.90 3.11
N LEU A 48 -15.54 5.00 2.82
CA LEU A 48 -14.11 5.27 2.87
C LEU A 48 -13.57 5.69 1.50
N PHE A 49 -12.86 6.82 1.47
CA PHE A 49 -12.09 7.29 0.31
C PHE A 49 -10.62 6.99 0.55
N ALA A 50 -9.99 6.20 -0.31
CA ALA A 50 -8.62 5.74 -0.11
C ALA A 50 -7.67 6.25 -1.19
N GLY A 51 -6.49 6.72 -0.80
CA GLY A 51 -5.44 7.20 -1.71
C GLY A 51 -4.94 6.14 -2.70
N ALA A 52 -4.99 4.86 -2.31
CA ALA A 52 -4.70 3.75 -3.19
C ALA A 52 -5.63 2.55 -2.91
N LYS A 53 -5.91 1.76 -3.95
CA LYS A 53 -6.65 0.49 -3.83
C LYS A 53 -5.66 -0.65 -4.06
N THR A 54 -5.12 -1.20 -2.97
CA THR A 54 -4.16 -2.30 -3.03
C THR A 54 -4.81 -3.59 -3.52
N ALA A 55 -4.05 -4.39 -4.27
CA ALA A 55 -4.44 -5.72 -4.72
C ALA A 55 -4.40 -6.75 -3.57
N PRO A 56 -4.97 -7.97 -3.75
CA PRO A 56 -4.88 -9.03 -2.76
C PRO A 56 -3.46 -9.32 -2.31
N GLY A 57 -3.26 -9.50 -1.01
CA GLY A 57 -1.95 -9.80 -0.42
C GLY A 57 -0.99 -8.61 -0.31
N VAL A 58 -1.31 -7.45 -0.88
CA VAL A 58 -0.44 -6.26 -0.80
C VAL A 58 -0.57 -5.58 0.56
N HIS A 59 0.57 -5.27 1.16
CA HIS A 59 0.69 -4.56 2.44
C HIS A 59 0.70 -3.04 2.22
N ALA A 60 0.50 -2.29 3.28
CA ALA A 60 0.75 -0.85 3.30
C ALA A 60 1.46 -0.45 4.59
N LEU A 61 2.50 0.38 4.46
CA LEU A 61 3.18 1.00 5.58
C LEU A 61 2.55 2.33 5.98
N CYS A 62 1.92 3.03 5.00
CA CYS A 62 1.35 4.36 5.19
C CYS A 62 0.27 4.61 4.14
N GLN A 63 -0.93 4.06 4.35
CA GLN A 63 -2.09 4.32 3.50
C GLN A 63 -2.88 5.50 4.06
N THR A 64 -3.30 6.41 3.19
CA THR A 64 -4.17 7.53 3.57
C THR A 64 -5.61 7.22 3.14
N VAL A 65 -6.54 7.41 4.07
CA VAL A 65 -7.99 7.33 3.81
C VAL A 65 -8.70 8.49 4.48
N ASN A 66 -9.89 8.83 4.01
CA ASN A 66 -10.77 9.74 4.72
C ASN A 66 -12.22 9.29 4.65
N PHE A 67 -13.02 9.80 5.58
CA PHE A 67 -14.46 9.61 5.63
C PHE A 67 -15.14 10.82 6.28
N HIS A 68 -16.42 10.98 5.99
CA HIS A 68 -17.29 11.97 6.64
C HIS A 68 -18.14 11.28 7.70
N THR A 69 -18.43 11.98 8.79
CA THR A 69 -19.29 11.49 9.88
C THR A 69 -20.03 12.65 10.54
N GLU A 70 -21.24 12.41 11.06
CA GLU A 70 -21.97 13.34 11.92
C GLU A 70 -21.73 13.05 13.41
N SER A 71 -21.00 11.98 13.70
CA SER A 71 -20.65 11.60 15.05
C SER A 71 -19.89 12.72 15.78
N PRO A 72 -20.18 12.98 17.05
CA PRO A 72 -19.51 14.01 17.86
C PRO A 72 -18.11 13.60 18.34
N PHE A 73 -17.60 12.44 17.91
CA PHE A 73 -16.34 11.93 18.38
C PHE A 73 -15.15 12.72 17.83
N SER A 74 -14.13 12.92 18.68
CA SER A 74 -12.88 13.56 18.28
C SER A 74 -12.03 12.63 17.40
N ASP A 75 -11.06 13.21 16.68
CA ASP A 75 -10.06 12.48 15.93
C ASP A 75 -9.22 11.54 16.83
N THR A 76 -8.87 11.98 18.04
CA THR A 76 -8.17 11.18 19.03
C THR A 76 -9.01 9.99 19.53
N TYR A 77 -10.32 10.16 19.64
CA TYR A 77 -11.22 9.06 19.96
C TYR A 77 -11.25 8.01 18.84
N PHE A 78 -11.35 8.44 17.57
CA PHE A 78 -11.26 7.52 16.43
C PHE A 78 -9.93 6.77 16.40
N LEU A 79 -8.80 7.46 16.63
CA LEU A 79 -7.47 6.83 16.70
C LEU A 79 -7.42 5.72 17.75
N SER A 80 -7.86 6.01 18.96
CA SER A 80 -7.83 5.07 20.10
C SER A 80 -8.77 3.88 19.86
N LYS A 81 -10.03 4.15 19.53
CA LYS A 81 -11.06 3.11 19.43
C LYS A 81 -10.92 2.24 18.18
N LEU A 82 -10.49 2.80 17.06
CA LEU A 82 -10.19 1.97 15.89
C LEU A 82 -9.06 0.97 16.20
N ASN A 83 -7.99 1.40 16.88
CA ASN A 83 -6.91 0.51 17.28
C ASN A 83 -7.30 -0.53 18.34
N GLU A 84 -8.31 -0.23 19.16
CA GLU A 84 -8.88 -1.17 20.12
C GLU A 84 -9.70 -2.30 19.45
N TYR A 85 -10.47 -1.96 18.40
CA TYR A 85 -11.45 -2.87 17.81
C TYR A 85 -11.02 -3.50 16.48
N LEU A 86 -10.05 -2.91 15.79
CA LEU A 86 -9.52 -3.47 14.54
C LEU A 86 -8.70 -4.75 14.80
N PRO A 87 -8.66 -5.67 13.84
CA PRO A 87 -7.73 -6.79 13.89
C PRO A 87 -6.28 -6.31 14.00
N LYS A 88 -5.42 -7.09 14.66
CA LYS A 88 -4.00 -6.75 14.93
C LYS A 88 -3.15 -6.52 13.68
N ASP A 89 -3.62 -6.93 12.52
CA ASP A 89 -2.99 -6.73 11.22
C ASP A 89 -3.43 -5.45 10.49
N ILE A 90 -4.26 -4.60 11.13
CA ILE A 90 -4.63 -3.27 10.66
C ILE A 90 -4.43 -2.29 11.83
N HIS A 91 -3.61 -1.25 11.63
CA HIS A 91 -3.31 -0.27 12.67
C HIS A 91 -3.43 1.16 12.13
N ILE A 92 -4.12 2.03 12.87
CA ILE A 92 -4.24 3.45 12.57
C ILE A 92 -3.05 4.17 13.19
N LEU A 93 -2.25 4.84 12.37
CA LEU A 93 -1.07 5.58 12.80
C LEU A 93 -1.41 6.99 13.28
N SER A 94 -2.34 7.64 12.58
CA SER A 94 -2.83 8.98 12.94
C SER A 94 -4.27 9.17 12.50
N SER A 95 -4.93 10.09 13.18
CA SER A 95 -6.27 10.58 12.84
C SER A 95 -6.28 12.10 12.99
N GLU A 96 -6.86 12.80 12.04
CA GLU A 96 -6.95 14.26 12.03
C GLU A 96 -8.21 14.75 11.33
N ILE A 97 -8.77 15.86 11.82
CA ILE A 97 -9.87 16.55 11.14
C ILE A 97 -9.28 17.37 10.00
N VAL A 98 -9.83 17.19 8.81
CA VAL A 98 -9.39 17.89 7.59
C VAL A 98 -10.53 18.68 6.95
N SER A 99 -10.20 19.47 5.93
CA SER A 99 -11.21 20.22 5.15
C SER A 99 -12.27 19.28 4.57
N ASP A 100 -13.53 19.70 4.56
CA ASP A 100 -14.66 18.95 3.97
C ASP A 100 -14.43 18.58 2.50
N ARG A 101 -13.61 19.35 1.78
CA ARG A 101 -13.28 19.10 0.38
C ARG A 101 -12.15 18.08 0.19
N PHE A 102 -11.45 17.71 1.26
CA PHE A 102 -10.36 16.76 1.15
C PHE A 102 -10.89 15.38 0.76
N ARG A 103 -10.23 14.78 -0.24
CA ARG A 103 -10.51 13.44 -0.76
C ARG A 103 -9.20 12.70 -0.99
N SER A 104 -8.94 11.67 -0.20
CA SER A 104 -7.69 10.89 -0.31
C SER A 104 -7.48 10.27 -1.69
N ASP A 105 -8.56 9.89 -2.37
CA ASP A 105 -8.51 9.30 -3.70
C ASP A 105 -8.24 10.31 -4.83
N LEU A 106 -8.55 11.60 -4.61
CA LEU A 106 -8.39 12.67 -5.59
C LEU A 106 -7.18 13.56 -5.30
N ASN A 107 -6.84 13.77 -4.03
CA ASN A 107 -5.78 14.67 -3.61
C ASN A 107 -4.40 13.98 -3.48
N ALA A 108 -4.31 12.69 -3.78
CA ALA A 108 -3.02 12.00 -3.77
C ALA A 108 -2.12 12.51 -4.90
N VAL A 109 -1.00 13.14 -4.53
CA VAL A 109 -0.01 13.68 -5.48
C VAL A 109 0.92 12.58 -5.97
N SER A 110 1.32 11.68 -5.07
CA SER A 110 2.20 10.56 -5.41
C SER A 110 1.85 9.30 -4.61
N ARG A 111 2.32 8.18 -5.10
CA ARG A 111 2.26 6.88 -4.43
C ARG A 111 3.63 6.24 -4.48
N THR A 112 4.08 5.72 -3.34
CA THR A 112 5.34 5.00 -3.27
C THR A 112 5.07 3.50 -3.14
N TYR A 113 5.66 2.72 -4.04
CA TYR A 113 5.62 1.28 -4.03
C TYR A 113 6.99 0.73 -3.64
N LEU A 114 7.00 -0.27 -2.78
CA LEU A 114 8.20 -0.94 -2.32
C LEU A 114 8.11 -2.43 -2.67
N TYR A 115 9.00 -2.89 -3.54
CA TYR A 115 9.17 -4.30 -3.88
C TYR A 115 10.40 -4.82 -3.16
N ARG A 116 10.22 -5.89 -2.39
CA ARG A 116 11.29 -6.57 -1.68
C ARG A 116 11.42 -7.97 -2.26
N ILE A 117 12.59 -8.30 -2.77
CA ILE A 117 12.84 -9.54 -3.51
C ILE A 117 14.03 -10.24 -2.84
N CYS A 118 13.76 -11.41 -2.28
CA CYS A 118 14.83 -12.31 -1.81
C CYS A 118 15.48 -12.96 -3.02
N THR A 119 16.77 -12.72 -3.22
CA THR A 119 17.58 -13.25 -4.33
C THR A 119 18.57 -14.28 -3.81
N ALA A 120 18.04 -15.31 -3.13
CA ALA A 120 18.82 -16.36 -2.52
C ALA A 120 18.17 -17.72 -2.77
N PRO A 121 18.94 -18.82 -2.84
CA PRO A 121 18.41 -20.17 -2.98
C PRO A 121 17.42 -20.55 -1.88
N VAL A 122 17.63 -20.04 -0.67
CA VAL A 122 16.78 -20.30 0.51
C VAL A 122 16.16 -18.98 0.99
N GLN A 123 14.84 -18.94 1.04
CA GLN A 123 14.11 -17.77 1.54
C GLN A 123 14.05 -17.78 3.07
N ASN A 124 14.23 -16.61 3.69
CA ASN A 124 14.00 -16.44 5.13
C ASN A 124 12.50 -16.58 5.45
N ILE A 125 12.18 -17.59 6.27
CA ILE A 125 10.80 -17.92 6.64
C ILE A 125 10.10 -16.79 7.43
N PHE A 126 10.85 -15.97 8.18
CA PHE A 126 10.29 -14.86 8.96
C PHE A 126 9.94 -13.63 8.11
N THR A 127 10.55 -13.49 6.94
CA THR A 127 10.28 -12.38 6.01
C THR A 127 9.51 -12.80 4.76
N ARG A 128 9.24 -14.09 4.58
CA ARG A 128 8.60 -14.64 3.38
C ARG A 128 7.25 -14.02 3.00
N ALA A 129 6.49 -13.55 3.99
CA ALA A 129 5.22 -12.91 3.75
C ALA A 129 5.35 -11.51 3.11
N TYR A 130 6.56 -10.91 3.22
CA TYR A 130 6.85 -9.53 2.81
C TYR A 130 7.88 -9.42 1.69
N THR A 131 8.34 -10.57 1.17
CA THR A 131 9.35 -10.63 0.10
C THR A 131 8.92 -11.62 -0.97
N ALA A 132 9.04 -11.21 -2.24
CA ALA A 132 9.02 -12.16 -3.35
C ALA A 132 10.32 -13.00 -3.33
N ASN A 133 10.28 -14.23 -3.79
CA ASN A 133 11.48 -15.07 -3.89
C ASN A 133 11.85 -15.30 -5.35
N ILE A 134 13.08 -14.95 -5.69
CA ILE A 134 13.75 -15.35 -6.94
C ILE A 134 14.97 -16.16 -6.51
N PRO A 135 14.96 -17.50 -6.66
CA PRO A 135 16.00 -18.39 -6.08
C PRO A 135 17.32 -18.34 -6.88
N GLU A 136 17.70 -17.18 -7.35
CA GLU A 136 18.91 -16.93 -8.14
C GLU A 136 19.76 -15.87 -7.44
N ILE A 137 21.05 -16.15 -7.33
CA ILE A 137 22.00 -15.17 -6.79
C ILE A 137 22.24 -14.11 -7.86
N ILE A 138 21.93 -12.87 -7.54
CA ILE A 138 22.14 -11.72 -8.43
C ILE A 138 23.53 -11.14 -8.18
N SER A 139 24.33 -11.00 -9.25
CA SER A 139 25.64 -10.35 -9.24
C SER A 139 25.53 -8.82 -9.16
N GLU A 140 26.60 -8.16 -8.75
CA GLU A 140 26.64 -6.69 -8.74
C GLU A 140 26.50 -6.08 -10.15
N SER A 141 26.97 -6.77 -11.19
CA SER A 141 26.78 -6.33 -12.58
C SER A 141 25.29 -6.37 -13.01
N GLU A 142 24.55 -7.38 -12.56
CA GLU A 142 23.09 -7.46 -12.81
C GLU A 142 22.34 -6.41 -12.02
N VAL A 143 22.71 -6.14 -10.76
CA VAL A 143 22.14 -5.03 -9.98
C VAL A 143 22.42 -3.69 -10.66
N ALA A 144 23.63 -3.48 -11.21
CA ALA A 144 23.94 -2.27 -11.97
C ALA A 144 23.10 -2.16 -13.26
N ALA A 145 22.84 -3.28 -13.95
CA ALA A 145 21.97 -3.31 -15.13
C ALA A 145 20.51 -2.98 -14.74
N ILE A 146 20.02 -3.51 -13.62
CA ILE A 146 18.67 -3.18 -13.07
C ILE A 146 18.58 -1.69 -12.74
N ARG A 147 19.59 -1.09 -12.09
CA ARG A 147 19.63 0.36 -11.81
C ARG A 147 19.55 1.17 -13.10
N LYS A 148 20.36 0.85 -14.08
CA LYS A 148 20.36 1.53 -15.39
C LYS A 148 19.00 1.44 -16.10
N ALA A 149 18.35 0.27 -16.05
CA ALA A 149 17.01 0.07 -16.60
C ALA A 149 15.97 0.90 -15.81
N ALA A 150 16.06 0.95 -14.48
CA ALA A 150 15.20 1.75 -13.62
C ALA A 150 15.31 3.26 -13.95
N ASP A 151 16.53 3.77 -14.12
CA ASP A 151 16.78 5.17 -14.47
C ASP A 151 16.10 5.57 -15.79
N SER A 152 16.02 4.65 -16.75
CA SER A 152 15.35 4.89 -18.04
C SER A 152 13.83 5.02 -17.95
N LEU A 153 13.22 4.62 -16.84
CA LEU A 153 11.78 4.70 -16.57
C LEU A 153 11.38 5.97 -15.80
N VAL A 154 12.36 6.74 -15.30
CA VAL A 154 12.09 8.00 -14.60
C VAL A 154 11.62 9.05 -15.60
N GLY A 155 10.62 9.84 -15.21
CA GLY A 155 9.99 10.86 -16.05
C GLY A 155 8.60 10.45 -16.53
N VAL A 156 8.11 11.12 -17.58
CA VAL A 156 6.76 10.92 -18.13
C VAL A 156 6.82 9.95 -19.30
N HIS A 157 6.13 8.82 -19.14
CA HIS A 157 6.09 7.77 -20.18
C HIS A 157 4.67 7.23 -20.38
N ASP A 158 4.40 6.69 -21.59
CA ASP A 158 3.20 5.90 -21.84
C ASP A 158 3.47 4.42 -21.57
N PHE A 159 2.99 3.95 -20.42
CA PHE A 159 3.14 2.57 -19.97
C PHE A 159 2.08 1.61 -20.55
N ARG A 160 1.45 1.95 -21.68
CA ARG A 160 0.39 1.13 -22.30
C ARG A 160 0.82 -0.30 -22.57
N SER A 161 2.03 -0.51 -23.09
CA SER A 161 2.58 -1.83 -23.39
C SER A 161 2.87 -2.69 -22.13
N LEU A 162 3.07 -2.03 -20.97
CA LEU A 162 3.31 -2.69 -19.69
C LEU A 162 2.03 -2.78 -18.84
N SER A 163 0.91 -2.21 -19.32
CA SER A 163 -0.34 -2.16 -18.59
C SER A 163 -1.32 -3.22 -19.09
N GLY A 164 -1.89 -4.01 -18.16
CA GLY A 164 -3.00 -4.92 -18.45
C GLY A 164 -4.35 -4.21 -18.69
N VAL A 165 -4.39 -2.87 -18.67
CA VAL A 165 -5.62 -2.09 -18.78
C VAL A 165 -6.07 -2.03 -20.23
N LYS A 166 -7.24 -2.62 -20.54
CA LYS A 166 -7.84 -2.62 -21.90
C LYS A 166 -8.34 -1.23 -22.35
N LYS A 167 -8.50 -0.26 -21.46
CA LYS A 167 -9.01 1.09 -21.75
C LYS A 167 -7.88 2.08 -21.93
N LYS A 168 -7.94 2.88 -23.01
CA LYS A 168 -6.93 3.87 -23.45
C LYS A 168 -6.69 5.07 -22.50
N LYS A 169 -7.40 5.21 -21.38
CA LYS A 169 -7.27 6.35 -20.46
C LYS A 169 -6.31 6.03 -19.32
N GLY A 170 -5.34 6.91 -19.08
CA GLY A 170 -4.51 6.93 -17.87
C GLY A 170 -3.26 6.06 -17.91
N THR A 171 -2.75 5.69 -19.10
CA THR A 171 -1.49 4.93 -19.24
C THR A 171 -0.24 5.80 -19.25
N VAL A 172 -0.40 7.11 -19.49
CA VAL A 172 0.69 8.07 -19.32
C VAL A 172 0.83 8.38 -17.85
N LYS A 173 2.00 8.11 -17.30
CA LYS A 173 2.34 8.29 -15.89
C LYS A 173 3.69 8.96 -15.76
N GLU A 174 3.86 9.69 -14.67
CA GLU A 174 5.14 10.25 -14.28
C GLU A 174 5.73 9.44 -13.13
N ILE A 175 6.92 8.92 -13.33
CA ILE A 175 7.71 8.32 -12.28
C ILE A 175 8.69 9.39 -11.79
N PHE A 176 8.55 9.80 -10.54
CA PHE A 176 9.37 10.84 -9.94
C PHE A 176 10.75 10.32 -9.53
N ASP A 177 10.80 9.08 -9.04
CA ASP A 177 12.02 8.46 -8.56
C ASP A 177 11.89 6.94 -8.56
N ILE A 178 12.99 6.25 -8.89
CA ILE A 178 13.16 4.81 -8.68
C ILE A 178 14.52 4.61 -7.99
N SER A 179 14.51 4.00 -6.82
CA SER A 179 15.74 3.59 -6.16
C SER A 179 15.84 2.06 -6.09
N VAL A 180 17.04 1.56 -6.38
CA VAL A 180 17.36 0.12 -6.34
C VAL A 180 18.51 -0.08 -5.36
N SER A 181 18.27 -0.80 -4.28
CA SER A 181 19.28 -1.19 -3.31
C SER A 181 19.39 -2.71 -3.22
N HIS A 182 20.59 -3.19 -3.04
CA HIS A 182 20.90 -4.59 -2.83
C HIS A 182 21.69 -4.73 -1.54
N SER A 183 21.22 -5.55 -0.63
CA SER A 183 21.89 -5.81 0.66
C SER A 183 22.09 -7.29 0.86
N LYS A 184 23.28 -7.65 1.34
CA LYS A 184 23.60 -8.95 1.89
C LYS A 184 23.64 -8.80 3.40
N GLU A 185 22.95 -9.65 4.15
CA GLU A 185 22.87 -9.49 5.60
C GLU A 185 24.18 -9.77 6.33
N THR A 186 25.03 -10.67 5.80
CA THR A 186 26.46 -10.85 6.22
C THR A 186 27.27 -11.50 5.11
N GLU A 187 28.62 -11.49 5.21
CA GLU A 187 29.51 -12.15 4.24
C GLU A 187 29.32 -13.68 4.16
N ASN A 188 28.75 -14.29 5.19
CA ASN A 188 28.41 -15.72 5.27
C ASN A 188 26.93 -16.03 5.08
N ASP A 189 26.06 -15.03 4.89
CA ASP A 189 24.62 -15.24 4.81
C ASP A 189 24.16 -15.53 3.40
N SER A 190 23.42 -16.63 3.30
CA SER A 190 22.68 -17.03 2.11
C SER A 190 21.52 -16.08 1.77
N PHE A 191 21.35 -14.98 2.52
CA PHE A 191 20.22 -14.06 2.35
C PHE A 191 20.66 -12.79 1.63
N SER A 192 20.11 -12.60 0.45
CA SER A 192 20.30 -11.42 -0.38
C SER A 192 18.95 -10.78 -0.65
N LEU A 193 18.83 -9.48 -0.42
CA LEU A 193 17.60 -8.71 -0.57
C LEU A 193 17.79 -7.59 -1.58
N LEU A 194 17.10 -7.70 -2.71
CA LEU A 194 16.93 -6.62 -3.67
C LEU A 194 15.68 -5.82 -3.29
N THR A 195 15.83 -4.54 -3.10
CA THR A 195 14.70 -3.62 -2.80
C THR A 195 14.57 -2.60 -3.91
N ILE A 196 13.38 -2.51 -4.51
CA ILE A 196 13.04 -1.53 -5.54
C ILE A 196 11.94 -0.63 -4.97
N LYS A 197 12.22 0.66 -4.86
CA LYS A 197 11.26 1.68 -4.42
C LYS A 197 10.92 2.58 -5.59
N ILE A 198 9.63 2.72 -5.91
CA ILE A 198 9.12 3.51 -7.02
C ILE A 198 8.16 4.56 -6.48
N CYS A 199 8.40 5.83 -6.78
CA CYS A 199 7.51 6.95 -6.49
C CYS A 199 6.92 7.48 -7.79
N ALA A 200 5.58 7.45 -7.93
CA ALA A 200 4.87 7.85 -9.16
C ALA A 200 3.50 8.49 -8.85
N ASN A 201 2.92 9.16 -9.85
CA ASN A 201 1.56 9.73 -9.77
C ASN A 201 0.43 8.72 -10.06
#